data_5164f033b6c4fcd0b3e765fd32bc088c
#
_entry.id   5164f033b6c4fcd0b3e765fd32bc088c
#
_cell.length_a   1.000
_cell.length_b   1.000
_cell.length_c   1.000
_cell.angle_alpha   90.00
_cell.angle_beta   90.00
_cell.angle_gamma   90.00
#
_symmetry.space_group_name_H-M   'P 1'
#
loop_
_entity.id
_entity.type
_entity.pdbx_description
1 polymer ?
#
loop_
_entity_poly.entity_id
_entity_poly.type
_entity_poly.pdbx_seq_one_letter_code
_entity_poly.pdbx_strand_id
1 'polypeptide(L)'
;MVWIEGCQSEVKKYALLDTDFISKTHSVQDGGDNHLIDRVMELPEYVFFCHAQIVTELNRYNADAPIWLSEKIGAQKIKSYTDQEILESLSHVRGPLACATYTQMLKLACDVFSKDYFSEHYRALEDADYTAISREDYLKELERLDIEVGKKNNLGEIKSFVLNLIGIMLMRQSG
;
A
#
# COMPACT_ATOMS: atom_id res chain seq x y z
N MET A 1 -27.44 39.44 14.03
CA MET A 1 -27.43 38.00 14.31
C MET A 1 -26.60 37.37 13.23
N VAL A 2 -25.32 37.09 13.53
CA VAL A 2 -24.35 36.52 12.54
C VAL A 2 -24.37 35.02 12.74
N TRP A 3 -24.88 34.30 11.74
CA TRP A 3 -24.77 32.85 11.70
C TRP A 3 -23.34 32.49 11.32
N ILE A 4 -22.58 31.95 12.26
CA ILE A 4 -21.30 31.27 11.97
C ILE A 4 -21.71 29.94 11.40
N GLU A 5 -21.66 29.80 10.07
CA GLU A 5 -21.68 28.50 9.43
C GLU A 5 -20.41 27.74 9.89
N GLY A 6 -20.63 26.77 10.76
CA GLY A 6 -19.58 25.87 11.18
C GLY A 6 -19.09 25.09 9.96
N CYS A 7 -17.87 25.36 9.56
CA CYS A 7 -17.14 24.55 8.62
C CYS A 7 -17.00 23.14 9.24
N GLN A 8 -17.94 22.23 8.94
CA GLN A 8 -17.76 20.82 9.19
C GLN A 8 -16.66 20.38 8.22
N SER A 9 -15.44 20.23 8.72
CA SER A 9 -14.40 19.55 7.96
C SER A 9 -14.92 18.15 7.67
N GLU A 10 -15.29 17.89 6.42
CA GLU A 10 -15.70 16.56 5.98
C GLU A 10 -14.59 15.58 6.32
N VAL A 11 -14.89 14.63 7.19
CA VAL A 11 -13.95 13.59 7.59
C VAL A 11 -13.72 12.70 6.36
N LYS A 12 -12.57 12.87 5.73
CA LYS A 12 -12.17 12.02 4.58
C LYS A 12 -11.99 10.58 5.04
N LYS A 13 -12.55 9.65 4.29
CA LYS A 13 -12.35 8.21 4.45
C LYS A 13 -11.20 7.77 3.58
N TYR A 14 -10.40 6.83 4.05
CA TYR A 14 -9.27 6.29 3.30
C TYR A 14 -9.64 4.93 2.75
N ALA A 15 -9.49 4.73 1.45
CA ALA A 15 -9.78 3.50 0.75
C ALA A 15 -8.48 2.94 0.12
N LEU A 16 -8.05 1.79 0.63
CA LEU A 16 -6.95 1.03 0.04
C LEU A 16 -7.46 0.26 -1.18
N LEU A 17 -6.74 0.42 -2.28
CA LEU A 17 -6.99 -0.34 -3.51
C LEU A 17 -6.04 -1.52 -3.58
N ASP A 18 -6.56 -2.69 -3.87
CA ASP A 18 -5.79 -3.90 -4.14
C ASP A 18 -5.90 -4.36 -5.60
N THR A 19 -5.06 -5.31 -5.99
CA THR A 19 -4.99 -5.83 -7.35
C THR A 19 -6.33 -6.42 -7.82
N ASP A 20 -6.98 -7.19 -6.95
CA ASP A 20 -8.23 -7.89 -7.23
C ASP A 20 -9.39 -6.91 -7.45
N PHE A 21 -9.50 -5.90 -6.57
CA PHE A 21 -10.51 -4.87 -6.68
C PHE A 21 -10.36 -4.08 -7.98
N ILE A 22 -9.14 -3.61 -8.29
CA ILE A 22 -8.88 -2.85 -9.51
C ILE A 22 -9.18 -3.71 -10.75
N SER A 23 -8.65 -4.93 -10.81
CA SER A 23 -8.83 -5.82 -11.96
C SER A 23 -10.31 -6.12 -12.24
N LYS A 24 -11.08 -6.46 -11.20
CA LYS A 24 -12.50 -6.79 -11.32
C LYS A 24 -13.35 -5.58 -11.69
N THR A 25 -13.13 -4.44 -11.06
CA THR A 25 -13.95 -3.24 -11.32
C THR A 25 -13.55 -2.52 -12.61
N HIS A 26 -12.29 -2.63 -13.03
CA HIS A 26 -11.84 -2.14 -14.33
C HIS A 26 -12.39 -2.98 -15.49
N SER A 27 -12.59 -4.29 -15.29
CA SER A 27 -13.15 -5.16 -16.33
C SER A 27 -14.65 -4.96 -16.58
N VAL A 28 -15.37 -4.28 -15.69
CA VAL A 28 -16.81 -4.01 -15.82
C VAL A 28 -17.02 -2.65 -16.45
N GLN A 29 -17.67 -2.62 -17.63
CA GLN A 29 -18.10 -1.40 -18.29
C GLN A 29 -19.51 -1.01 -17.86
N ASP A 30 -19.74 0.28 -17.77
CA ASP A 30 -20.97 0.91 -17.27
C ASP A 30 -22.01 1.17 -18.37
N GLY A 31 -21.97 0.44 -19.46
CA GLY A 31 -22.83 0.68 -20.62
C GLY A 31 -22.38 1.85 -21.51
N GLY A 32 -21.20 2.42 -21.22
CA GLY A 32 -20.48 3.43 -22.00
C GLY A 32 -18.99 3.10 -22.01
N ASP A 33 -18.15 4.10 -22.25
CA ASP A 33 -16.68 3.94 -22.28
C ASP A 33 -16.04 3.95 -20.89
N ASN A 34 -16.81 4.21 -19.81
CA ASN A 34 -16.29 4.28 -18.46
C ASN A 34 -16.32 2.91 -17.78
N HIS A 35 -15.27 2.63 -17.01
CA HIS A 35 -15.19 1.46 -16.15
C HIS A 35 -15.90 1.72 -14.81
N LEU A 36 -16.42 0.65 -14.17
CA LEU A 36 -17.07 0.76 -12.86
C LEU A 36 -16.16 1.45 -11.84
N ILE A 37 -14.84 1.19 -11.89
CA ILE A 37 -13.87 1.81 -11.01
C ILE A 37 -13.81 3.34 -11.14
N ASP A 38 -14.07 3.89 -12.33
CA ASP A 38 -14.07 5.34 -12.52
C ASP A 38 -15.17 6.02 -11.71
N ARG A 39 -16.35 5.38 -11.60
CA ARG A 39 -17.43 5.86 -10.73
C ARG A 39 -17.07 5.79 -9.24
N VAL A 40 -16.36 4.73 -8.84
CA VAL A 40 -15.87 4.64 -7.46
C VAL A 40 -14.91 5.78 -7.15
N MET A 41 -14.06 6.17 -8.12
CA MET A 41 -13.12 7.29 -7.96
C MET A 41 -13.81 8.67 -7.86
N GLU A 42 -15.08 8.78 -8.25
CA GLU A 42 -15.85 10.03 -8.15
C GLU A 42 -16.46 10.27 -6.76
N LEU A 43 -16.34 9.33 -5.83
CA LEU A 43 -16.85 9.47 -4.46
C LEU A 43 -16.02 10.51 -3.69
N PRO A 44 -16.59 11.70 -3.39
CA PRO A 44 -15.81 12.84 -2.88
C PRO A 44 -15.33 12.65 -1.44
N GLU A 45 -15.99 11.78 -0.68
CA GLU A 45 -15.64 11.49 0.72
C GLU A 45 -14.42 10.57 0.86
N TYR A 46 -13.93 9.95 -0.24
CA TYR A 46 -12.82 9.01 -0.19
C TYR A 46 -11.51 9.61 -0.70
N VAL A 47 -10.42 9.21 -0.05
CA VAL A 47 -9.05 9.35 -0.54
C VAL A 47 -8.54 7.95 -0.86
N PHE A 48 -8.24 7.73 -2.13
CA PHE A 48 -7.78 6.43 -2.61
C PHE A 48 -6.26 6.33 -2.56
N PHE A 49 -5.77 5.17 -2.15
CA PHE A 49 -4.33 4.90 -2.10
C PHE A 49 -4.03 3.43 -2.38
N CYS A 50 -2.80 3.16 -2.80
CA CYS A 50 -2.32 1.80 -3.06
C CYS A 50 -0.83 1.68 -2.77
N HIS A 51 -0.33 0.46 -2.67
CA HIS A 51 1.10 0.19 -2.72
C HIS A 51 1.57 0.14 -4.18
N ALA A 52 2.79 0.64 -4.47
CA ALA A 52 3.34 0.68 -5.83
C ALA A 52 3.47 -0.72 -6.48
N GLN A 53 3.61 -1.78 -5.67
CA GLN A 53 3.67 -3.17 -6.12
C GLN A 53 2.46 -3.59 -6.96
N ILE A 54 1.28 -3.00 -6.71
CA ILE A 54 0.04 -3.32 -7.43
C ILE A 54 0.16 -3.04 -8.93
N VAL A 55 0.86 -1.97 -9.33
CA VAL A 55 1.09 -1.66 -10.75
C VAL A 55 1.82 -2.81 -11.43
N THR A 56 2.83 -3.38 -10.77
CA THR A 56 3.60 -4.52 -11.28
C THR A 56 2.76 -5.79 -11.40
N GLU A 57 1.88 -6.03 -10.45
CA GLU A 57 1.01 -7.21 -10.46
C GLU A 57 -0.09 -7.13 -11.51
N LEU A 58 -0.74 -5.98 -11.64
CA LEU A 58 -1.77 -5.77 -12.66
C LEU A 58 -1.27 -6.04 -14.07
N ASN A 59 -0.01 -5.75 -14.37
CA ASN A 59 0.62 -6.07 -15.66
C ASN A 59 0.54 -7.55 -16.05
N ARG A 60 0.30 -8.45 -15.08
CA ARG A 60 0.22 -9.90 -15.33
C ARG A 60 -1.17 -10.36 -15.77
N TYR A 61 -2.20 -9.60 -15.41
CA TYR A 61 -3.60 -10.04 -15.54
C TYR A 61 -4.39 -9.26 -16.58
N ASN A 62 -4.08 -7.98 -16.77
CA ASN A 62 -4.82 -7.12 -17.67
C ASN A 62 -3.89 -6.01 -18.18
N ALA A 63 -3.73 -5.90 -19.50
CA ALA A 63 -2.82 -4.93 -20.10
C ALA A 63 -3.26 -3.47 -19.91
N ASP A 64 -4.56 -3.22 -19.75
CA ASP A 64 -5.13 -1.87 -19.71
C ASP A 64 -5.24 -1.31 -18.26
N ALA A 65 -5.48 -2.18 -17.28
CA ALA A 65 -5.63 -1.77 -15.89
C ALA A 65 -4.39 -1.08 -15.29
N PRO A 66 -3.13 -1.52 -15.54
CA PRO A 66 -1.95 -0.81 -15.07
C PRO A 66 -1.76 0.55 -15.76
N ILE A 67 -2.17 0.71 -17.02
CA ILE A 67 -2.14 2.00 -17.70
C ILE A 67 -3.12 2.94 -17.04
N TRP A 68 -4.37 2.51 -16.85
CA TRP A 68 -5.39 3.23 -16.11
C TRP A 68 -4.90 3.66 -14.72
N LEU A 69 -4.33 2.73 -13.94
CA LEU A 69 -3.83 3.02 -12.60
C LEU A 69 -2.71 4.08 -12.63
N SER A 70 -1.76 3.94 -13.57
CA SER A 70 -0.66 4.89 -13.73
C SER A 70 -1.15 6.29 -14.08
N GLU A 71 -2.17 6.40 -14.93
CA GLU A 71 -2.82 7.68 -15.26
C GLU A 71 -3.50 8.32 -14.04
N LYS A 72 -4.20 7.53 -13.22
CA LYS A 72 -4.86 8.03 -12.00
C LYS A 72 -3.85 8.46 -10.93
N ILE A 73 -2.72 7.76 -10.81
CA ILE A 73 -1.61 8.16 -9.94
C ILE A 73 -0.98 9.46 -10.47
N GLY A 74 -0.68 9.55 -11.77
CA GLY A 74 -0.15 10.76 -12.39
C GLY A 74 -1.06 11.98 -12.26
N ALA A 75 -2.38 11.77 -12.31
CA ALA A 75 -3.40 12.80 -12.08
C ALA A 75 -3.65 13.08 -10.58
N GLN A 76 -2.89 12.47 -9.66
CA GLN A 76 -3.02 12.60 -8.20
C GLN A 76 -4.41 12.22 -7.63
N LYS A 77 -5.17 11.41 -8.36
CA LYS A 77 -6.46 10.86 -7.90
C LYS A 77 -6.27 9.66 -6.97
N ILE A 78 -5.16 8.94 -7.14
CA ILE A 78 -4.74 7.82 -6.31
C ILE A 78 -3.34 8.13 -5.79
N LYS A 79 -3.13 7.98 -4.47
CA LYS A 79 -1.81 8.08 -3.87
C LYS A 79 -1.15 6.71 -3.90
N SER A 80 0.02 6.61 -4.53
CA SER A 80 0.84 5.40 -4.51
C SER A 80 1.99 5.56 -3.53
N TYR A 81 2.29 4.50 -2.79
CA TYR A 81 3.39 4.47 -1.82
C TYR A 81 4.33 3.31 -2.10
N THR A 82 5.62 3.61 -2.11
CA THR A 82 6.71 2.64 -2.18
C THR A 82 7.16 2.23 -0.78
N ASP A 83 7.87 1.10 -0.66
CA ASP A 83 8.49 0.69 0.61
C ASP A 83 9.45 1.75 1.16
N GLN A 84 10.15 2.46 0.27
CA GLN A 84 11.04 3.54 0.66
C GLN A 84 10.29 4.69 1.33
N GLU A 85 9.20 5.17 0.74
CA GLU A 85 8.38 6.26 1.29
C GLU A 85 7.71 5.85 2.61
N ILE A 86 7.29 4.60 2.71
CA ILE A 86 6.73 4.03 3.94
C ILE A 86 7.78 4.01 5.05
N LEU A 87 8.99 3.52 4.77
CA LEU A 87 10.10 3.48 5.73
C LEU A 87 10.58 4.88 6.11
N GLU A 88 10.55 5.82 5.18
CA GLU A 88 10.87 7.21 5.47
C GLU A 88 9.85 7.81 6.46
N SER A 89 8.56 7.61 6.22
CA SER A 89 7.49 8.02 7.14
C SER A 89 7.63 7.36 8.51
N LEU A 90 7.95 6.07 8.56
CA LEU A 90 8.23 5.36 9.81
C LEU A 90 9.45 5.92 10.54
N SER A 91 10.49 6.33 9.81
CA SER A 91 11.72 6.88 10.41
C SER A 91 11.46 8.20 11.15
N HIS A 92 10.53 9.02 10.67
CA HIS A 92 10.14 10.25 11.36
C HIS A 92 9.46 9.98 12.71
N VAL A 93 8.75 8.84 12.85
CA VAL A 93 7.95 8.51 14.03
C VAL A 93 8.66 7.51 14.96
N ARG A 94 9.40 6.57 14.39
CA ARG A 94 10.05 5.46 15.09
C ARG A 94 11.56 5.58 15.16
N GLY A 95 12.16 6.53 14.45
CA GLY A 95 13.61 6.72 14.42
C GLY A 95 14.36 5.43 14.04
N PRO A 96 15.33 4.99 14.88
CA PRO A 96 16.12 3.79 14.60
C PRO A 96 15.30 2.49 14.53
N LEU A 97 14.07 2.49 15.07
CA LEU A 97 13.20 1.31 15.08
C LEU A 97 12.35 1.18 13.83
N ALA A 98 12.52 2.04 12.83
CA ALA A 98 11.69 2.04 11.62
C ALA A 98 11.75 0.70 10.87
N CYS A 99 12.94 0.16 10.61
CA CYS A 99 13.12 -1.12 9.92
C CYS A 99 12.54 -2.28 10.72
N ALA A 100 12.77 -2.34 12.03
CA ALA A 100 12.19 -3.34 12.91
C ALA A 100 10.66 -3.26 12.93
N THR A 101 10.10 -2.05 12.96
CA THR A 101 8.64 -1.83 12.91
C THR A 101 8.08 -2.29 11.56
N TYR A 102 8.73 -1.95 10.45
CA TYR A 102 8.31 -2.41 9.13
C TYR A 102 8.30 -3.95 9.04
N THR A 103 9.39 -4.61 9.50
CA THR A 103 9.47 -6.08 9.52
C THR A 103 8.35 -6.71 10.35
N GLN A 104 8.03 -6.12 11.52
CA GLN A 104 6.92 -6.60 12.33
C GLN A 104 5.57 -6.51 11.59
N MET A 105 5.31 -5.40 10.88
CA MET A 105 4.09 -5.24 10.08
C MET A 105 4.07 -6.19 8.89
N LEU A 106 5.23 -6.43 8.24
CA LEU A 106 5.37 -7.41 7.17
C LEU A 106 5.08 -8.82 7.67
N LYS A 107 5.58 -9.20 8.85
CA LYS A 107 5.29 -10.49 9.47
C LYS A 107 3.79 -10.66 9.72
N LEU A 108 3.14 -9.66 10.31
CA LEU A 108 1.69 -9.68 10.51
C LEU A 108 0.91 -9.79 9.20
N ALA A 109 1.35 -9.09 8.16
CA ALA A 109 0.73 -9.19 6.84
C ALA A 109 0.89 -10.60 6.23
N CYS A 110 2.06 -11.20 6.34
CA CYS A 110 2.32 -12.56 5.88
C CYS A 110 1.47 -13.60 6.60
N ASP A 111 1.28 -13.46 7.92
CA ASP A 111 0.51 -14.39 8.75
C ASP A 111 -0.98 -14.48 8.34
N VAL A 112 -1.50 -13.46 7.65
CA VAL A 112 -2.85 -13.47 7.07
C VAL A 112 -2.97 -14.51 5.95
N PHE A 113 -1.89 -14.76 5.21
CA PHE A 113 -1.86 -15.70 4.08
C PHE A 113 -1.48 -17.10 4.52
N SER A 114 -0.44 -17.24 5.34
CA SER A 114 0.02 -18.51 5.88
C SER A 114 0.88 -18.27 7.10
N LYS A 115 0.70 -19.11 8.13
CA LYS A 115 1.46 -19.03 9.39
C LYS A 115 2.98 -19.07 9.21
N ASP A 116 3.45 -19.78 8.19
CA ASP A 116 4.88 -19.97 7.95
C ASP A 116 5.42 -19.09 6.81
N TYR A 117 4.56 -18.26 6.18
CA TYR A 117 4.92 -17.50 4.99
C TYR A 117 6.10 -16.55 5.23
N PHE A 118 6.12 -15.83 6.35
CA PHE A 118 7.21 -14.92 6.68
C PHE A 118 8.54 -15.67 6.88
N SER A 119 8.54 -16.74 7.64
CA SER A 119 9.76 -17.53 7.90
C SER A 119 10.28 -18.25 6.67
N GLU A 120 9.41 -18.58 5.72
CA GLU A 120 9.81 -19.21 4.45
C GLU A 120 10.45 -18.21 3.48
N HIS A 121 10.00 -16.93 3.48
CA HIS A 121 10.37 -16.00 2.44
C HIS A 121 11.17 -14.78 2.92
N TYR A 122 11.02 -14.37 4.18
CA TYR A 122 11.61 -13.17 4.75
C TYR A 122 12.49 -13.42 5.97
N ARG A 123 12.92 -14.67 6.20
CA ARG A 123 13.71 -15.06 7.35
C ARG A 123 14.98 -14.21 7.52
N ALA A 124 15.63 -13.82 6.44
CA ALA A 124 16.82 -12.97 6.48
C ALA A 124 16.55 -11.62 7.15
N LEU A 125 15.32 -11.10 7.08
CA LEU A 125 14.93 -9.89 7.80
C LEU A 125 14.70 -10.15 9.29
N GLU A 126 14.27 -11.36 9.68
CA GLU A 126 14.08 -11.70 11.10
C GLU A 126 15.41 -11.76 11.85
N ASP A 127 16.44 -12.26 11.17
CA ASP A 127 17.80 -12.42 11.73
C ASP A 127 18.65 -11.12 11.62
N ALA A 128 18.11 -10.03 11.05
CA ALA A 128 18.85 -8.79 10.85
C ALA A 128 19.12 -8.05 12.16
N ASP A 129 20.33 -7.54 12.31
CA ASP A 129 20.67 -6.63 13.40
C ASP A 129 20.17 -5.21 13.07
N TYR A 130 18.98 -4.88 13.55
CA TYR A 130 18.34 -3.57 13.33
C TYR A 130 19.07 -2.39 14.00
N THR A 131 20.05 -2.65 14.86
CA THR A 131 20.89 -1.60 15.48
C THR A 131 22.07 -1.22 14.59
N ALA A 132 22.46 -2.11 13.67
CA ALA A 132 23.61 -1.95 12.79
C ALA A 132 23.24 -1.76 11.31
N ILE A 133 22.07 -2.26 10.86
CA ILE A 133 21.68 -2.16 9.46
C ILE A 133 21.25 -0.74 9.10
N SER A 134 21.78 -0.21 7.98
CA SER A 134 21.29 1.03 7.42
C SER A 134 19.91 0.83 6.77
N ARG A 135 19.11 1.92 6.70
CA ARG A 135 17.82 1.88 5.98
C ARG A 135 17.99 1.49 4.51
N GLU A 136 19.07 1.95 3.88
CA GLU A 136 19.38 1.63 2.48
C GLU A 136 19.68 0.14 2.28
N ASP A 137 20.48 -0.45 3.16
CA ASP A 137 20.81 -1.87 3.08
C ASP A 137 19.60 -2.75 3.40
N TYR A 138 18.76 -2.30 4.34
CA TYR A 138 17.48 -2.95 4.62
C TYR A 138 16.56 -2.96 3.38
N LEU A 139 16.43 -1.82 2.68
CA LEU A 139 15.62 -1.73 1.46
C LEU A 139 16.15 -2.63 0.35
N LYS A 140 17.48 -2.70 0.16
CA LYS A 140 18.09 -3.60 -0.82
C LYS A 140 17.78 -5.07 -0.53
N GLU A 141 17.87 -5.47 0.74
CA GLU A 141 17.56 -6.84 1.14
C GLU A 141 16.06 -7.14 0.98
N LEU A 142 15.19 -6.20 1.38
CA LEU A 142 13.75 -6.32 1.18
C LEU A 142 13.40 -6.49 -0.31
N GLU A 143 13.96 -5.65 -1.19
CA GLU A 143 13.75 -5.73 -2.64
C GLU A 143 14.21 -7.08 -3.21
N ARG A 144 15.37 -7.57 -2.78
CA ARG A 144 15.88 -8.89 -3.19
C ARG A 144 14.90 -10.01 -2.83
N LEU A 145 14.35 -9.99 -1.62
CA LEU A 145 13.38 -10.97 -1.15
C LEU A 145 12.05 -10.84 -1.88
N ASP A 146 11.58 -9.62 -2.11
CA ASP A 146 10.35 -9.32 -2.84
C ASP A 146 10.37 -9.84 -4.29
N ILE A 147 11.52 -9.79 -4.96
CA ILE A 147 11.67 -10.35 -6.31
C ILE A 147 11.39 -11.87 -6.31
N GLU A 148 11.84 -12.59 -5.28
CA GLU A 148 11.59 -14.02 -5.16
C GLU A 148 10.14 -14.33 -4.80
N VAL A 149 9.55 -13.58 -3.87
CA VAL A 149 8.15 -13.69 -3.45
C VAL A 149 7.21 -13.32 -4.60
N GLY A 150 7.51 -12.26 -5.31
CA GLY A 150 6.70 -11.76 -6.43
C GLY A 150 6.46 -12.80 -7.54
N LYS A 151 7.32 -13.81 -7.64
CA LYS A 151 7.09 -14.95 -8.56
C LYS A 151 5.92 -15.85 -8.14
N LYS A 152 5.45 -15.76 -6.89
CA LYS A 152 4.42 -16.62 -6.28
C LYS A 152 3.05 -15.96 -6.12
N ASN A 153 2.85 -14.76 -6.63
CA ASN A 153 1.56 -14.05 -6.77
C ASN A 153 0.85 -13.55 -5.50
N ASN A 154 1.44 -13.20 -4.42
CA ASN A 154 0.72 -12.59 -3.28
C ASN A 154 1.41 -11.32 -2.75
N LEU A 155 2.38 -10.81 -3.49
CA LEU A 155 3.20 -9.71 -2.99
C LEU A 155 2.41 -8.40 -2.89
N GLY A 156 1.52 -8.13 -3.85
CA GLY A 156 0.70 -6.91 -3.84
C GLY A 156 -0.27 -6.87 -2.67
N GLU A 157 -0.92 -7.98 -2.38
CA GLU A 157 -1.81 -8.10 -1.22
C GLU A 157 -1.04 -7.94 0.09
N ILE A 158 0.13 -8.59 0.22
CA ILE A 158 0.98 -8.46 1.41
C ILE A 158 1.41 -7.00 1.59
N LYS A 159 1.93 -6.35 0.54
CA LYS A 159 2.36 -4.95 0.59
C LYS A 159 1.21 -3.99 0.86
N SER A 160 0.04 -4.23 0.30
CA SER A 160 -1.16 -3.46 0.59
C SER A 160 -1.57 -3.59 2.06
N PHE A 161 -1.46 -4.79 2.63
CA PHE A 161 -1.76 -5.01 4.03
C PHE A 161 -0.74 -4.32 4.95
N VAL A 162 0.55 -4.37 4.63
CA VAL A 162 1.61 -3.62 5.33
C VAL A 162 1.31 -2.12 5.32
N LEU A 163 0.99 -1.57 4.15
CA LEU A 163 0.64 -0.15 4.00
C LEU A 163 -0.55 0.23 4.87
N ASN A 164 -1.58 -0.61 4.93
CA ASN A 164 -2.75 -0.39 5.77
C ASN A 164 -2.41 -0.39 7.27
N LEU A 165 -1.64 -1.40 7.74
CA LEU A 165 -1.23 -1.51 9.15
C LEU A 165 -0.42 -0.29 9.59
N ILE A 166 0.53 0.12 8.77
CA ILE A 166 1.39 1.28 9.05
C ILE A 166 0.57 2.57 9.00
N GLY A 167 -0.32 2.73 8.03
CA GLY A 167 -1.23 3.88 7.92
C GLY A 167 -2.08 4.06 9.18
N ILE A 168 -2.69 2.97 9.68
CA ILE A 168 -3.47 3.00 10.94
C ILE A 168 -2.59 3.40 12.13
N MET A 169 -1.37 2.87 12.19
CA MET A 169 -0.42 3.19 13.26
C MET A 169 -0.04 4.67 13.26
N LEU A 170 0.28 5.22 12.08
CA LEU A 170 0.68 6.63 11.94
C LEU A 170 -0.48 7.59 12.26
N MET A 171 -1.70 7.27 11.83
CA MET A 171 -2.89 8.08 12.15
C MET A 171 -3.17 8.15 13.65
N ARG A 172 -2.98 7.05 14.40
CA ARG A 172 -3.21 7.00 15.85
C ARG A 172 -2.21 7.82 16.67
N GLN A 173 -1.04 8.15 16.10
CA GLN A 173 -0.01 8.93 16.77
C GLN A 173 -0.11 10.43 16.48
N SER A 174 -0.90 10.81 15.48
CA SER A 174 -1.12 12.21 15.08
C SER A 174 -2.35 12.84 15.74
N GLY A 175 -3.13 12.09 16.52
CA GLY A 175 -4.29 12.54 17.30
C GLY A 175 -4.03 12.49 18.78
#